data_20f84bd92c03e7ef0b958c6dcd30c296
#
_entry.id   20f84bd92c03e7ef0b958c6dcd30c296
#
_cell.length_a   1.000
_cell.length_b   1.000
_cell.length_c   1.000
_cell.angle_alpha   90.00
_cell.angle_beta   90.00
_cell.angle_gamma   90.00
#
_symmetry.space_group_name_H-M   'P 1'
#
loop_
_entity.id
_entity.type
_entity.pdbx_description
1 polymer ?
#
loop_
_entity_poly.entity_id
_entity_poly.type
_entity_poly.pdbx_seq_one_letter_code
_entity_poly.pdbx_strand_id
1 'polypeptide(L)'
;MTFSVSRVTVRLTGGPGNQLFQVVAALASVDGDWTRIRVAAAPHKDLRFVEHLLGRRFRRVGRAQMLLGGFLPQHKLRWFWRQVRRLRKRAVSLLRPISSSSRFGGSPTPRGPEGANTGVIRHVGPWAFANGYFQDAEWAPKWTQVVADEIRRNGAAAFRRYETSLPVVNVRGGDYRHNGWVLSDAYYQGVVASGFLDGYPSAAVIGVKQRDLTRVATLLEEFGITVVLPPEVPDPMEAALRDFFTLASAPRLVMSNSTFCWWATLVGPPQRRVAYPDGWIHHDATAPLSRALKLPAWEAFPS
;
A
#
# COMPACT_ATOMS: atom_id res chain seq x y z
N MET A 1 -12.76 25.92 -16.50
CA MET A 1 -12.48 24.89 -17.53
C MET A 1 -11.79 23.72 -16.84
N THR A 2 -12.51 22.63 -16.60
CA THR A 2 -11.95 21.38 -16.09
C THR A 2 -11.23 20.68 -17.24
N PHE A 3 -9.90 20.74 -17.25
CA PHE A 3 -9.13 19.97 -18.23
C PHE A 3 -9.31 18.48 -17.94
N SER A 4 -9.99 17.78 -18.84
CA SER A 4 -10.05 16.32 -18.79
C SER A 4 -8.64 15.76 -18.97
N VAL A 5 -8.14 15.04 -17.95
CA VAL A 5 -6.85 14.35 -18.04
C VAL A 5 -6.95 13.22 -19.04
N SER A 6 -6.20 13.30 -20.14
CA SER A 6 -6.23 12.25 -21.17
C SER A 6 -5.47 10.99 -20.74
N ARG A 7 -4.43 11.14 -19.93
CA ARG A 7 -3.61 10.04 -19.41
C ARG A 7 -2.95 10.40 -18.10
N VAL A 8 -2.84 9.43 -17.20
CA VAL A 8 -2.04 9.54 -15.99
C VAL A 8 -0.86 8.57 -16.02
N THR A 9 0.31 9.06 -15.65
CA THR A 9 1.48 8.21 -15.40
C THR A 9 1.72 8.19 -13.89
N VAL A 10 1.61 7.03 -13.28
CA VAL A 10 1.85 6.83 -11.86
C VAL A 10 3.18 6.13 -11.62
N ARG A 11 3.95 6.61 -10.64
CA ARG A 11 5.17 5.94 -10.20
C ARG A 11 4.82 4.91 -9.13
N LEU A 12 4.99 3.62 -9.45
CA LEU A 12 4.80 2.54 -8.49
C LEU A 12 6.12 2.27 -7.73
N THR A 13 6.03 2.43 -6.40
CA THR A 13 7.16 2.25 -5.47
C THR A 13 6.68 1.58 -4.18
N GLY A 14 7.65 1.14 -3.35
CA GLY A 14 7.31 0.43 -2.11
C GLY A 14 6.84 -1.00 -2.34
N GLY A 15 6.21 -1.58 -1.34
CA GLY A 15 5.58 -2.89 -1.40
C GLY A 15 4.22 -2.88 -2.12
N PRO A 16 3.61 -4.06 -2.34
CA PRO A 16 2.36 -4.19 -3.07
C PRO A 16 1.21 -3.34 -2.53
N GLY A 17 1.05 -3.24 -1.22
CA GLY A 17 0.01 -2.41 -0.60
C GLY A 17 0.17 -0.93 -0.94
N ASN A 18 1.40 -0.42 -0.95
CA ASN A 18 1.67 0.97 -1.37
C ASN A 18 1.36 1.17 -2.85
N GLN A 19 1.68 0.19 -3.69
CA GLN A 19 1.40 0.23 -5.12
C GLN A 19 -0.11 0.29 -5.40
N LEU A 20 -0.94 -0.40 -4.61
CA LEU A 20 -2.40 -0.33 -4.73
C LEU A 20 -2.94 1.08 -4.42
N PHE A 21 -2.45 1.75 -3.38
CA PHE A 21 -2.81 3.16 -3.12
C PHE A 21 -2.40 4.09 -4.28
N GLN A 22 -1.26 3.84 -4.87
CA GLN A 22 -0.78 4.60 -6.05
C GLN A 22 -1.66 4.35 -7.29
N VAL A 23 -2.17 3.12 -7.45
CA VAL A 23 -3.16 2.79 -8.48
C VAL A 23 -4.49 3.51 -8.25
N VAL A 24 -4.96 3.58 -6.99
CA VAL A 24 -6.16 4.38 -6.63
C VAL A 24 -5.99 5.83 -7.04
N ALA A 25 -4.83 6.44 -6.74
CA ALA A 25 -4.56 7.81 -7.12
C ALA A 25 -4.56 8.02 -8.64
N ALA A 26 -4.01 7.06 -9.38
CA ALA A 26 -4.05 7.10 -10.85
C ALA A 26 -5.49 6.98 -11.38
N LEU A 27 -6.27 6.04 -10.83
CA LEU A 27 -7.64 5.80 -11.23
C LEU A 27 -8.54 7.02 -10.98
N ALA A 28 -8.38 7.64 -9.80
CA ALA A 28 -9.06 8.89 -9.45
C ALA A 28 -8.74 10.03 -10.43
N SER A 29 -7.47 10.10 -10.89
CA SER A 29 -7.02 11.16 -11.82
C SER A 29 -7.63 11.06 -13.24
N VAL A 30 -8.14 9.88 -13.62
CA VAL A 30 -8.71 9.60 -14.94
C VAL A 30 -10.18 9.16 -14.87
N ASP A 31 -10.83 9.47 -13.76
CA ASP A 31 -12.24 9.14 -13.48
C ASP A 31 -12.59 7.67 -13.78
N GLY A 32 -11.72 6.77 -13.34
CA GLY A 32 -11.94 5.33 -13.43
C GLY A 32 -11.56 4.68 -14.76
N ASP A 33 -11.03 5.39 -15.71
CA ASP A 33 -10.62 4.81 -16.98
C ASP A 33 -9.23 4.15 -16.90
N TRP A 34 -9.22 2.84 -16.66
CA TRP A 34 -8.02 2.01 -16.58
C TRP A 34 -7.14 2.09 -17.84
N THR A 35 -7.72 2.34 -19.01
CA THR A 35 -6.98 2.38 -20.27
C THR A 35 -6.05 3.60 -20.37
N ARG A 36 -6.32 4.62 -19.58
CA ARG A 36 -5.54 5.86 -19.50
C ARG A 36 -4.38 5.78 -18.51
N ILE A 37 -4.28 4.71 -17.71
CA ILE A 37 -3.21 4.55 -16.74
C ILE A 37 -1.94 4.02 -17.41
N ARG A 38 -0.82 4.65 -17.10
CA ARG A 38 0.54 4.24 -17.47
C ARG A 38 1.38 4.14 -16.19
N VAL A 39 2.32 3.21 -16.17
CA VAL A 39 3.12 2.95 -14.98
C VAL A 39 4.59 3.22 -15.24
N ALA A 40 5.18 4.02 -14.35
CA ALA A 40 6.60 4.20 -14.22
C ALA A 40 7.09 3.36 -13.02
N ALA A 41 7.69 2.21 -13.27
CA ALA A 41 8.24 1.36 -12.22
C ALA A 41 9.77 1.35 -12.29
N ALA A 42 10.42 1.32 -11.12
CA ALA A 42 11.85 1.06 -11.08
C ALA A 42 12.13 -0.36 -11.61
N PRO A 43 13.25 -0.58 -12.32
CA PRO A 43 13.56 -1.88 -12.96
C PRO A 43 13.54 -3.08 -11.99
N HIS A 44 13.89 -2.84 -10.72
CA HIS A 44 13.93 -3.85 -9.65
C HIS A 44 12.60 -4.05 -8.92
N LYS A 45 11.56 -3.27 -9.27
CA LYS A 45 10.24 -3.41 -8.64
C LYS A 45 9.38 -4.37 -9.43
N ASP A 46 8.96 -5.43 -8.73
CA ASP A 46 8.04 -6.41 -9.29
C ASP A 46 6.60 -5.87 -9.17
N LEU A 47 5.93 -5.78 -10.30
CA LEU A 47 4.53 -5.39 -10.38
C LEU A 47 3.60 -6.59 -10.56
N ARG A 48 4.15 -7.78 -10.76
CA ARG A 48 3.37 -8.98 -11.10
C ARG A 48 2.30 -9.28 -10.07
N PHE A 49 2.59 -9.06 -8.79
CA PHE A 49 1.61 -9.28 -7.73
C PHE A 49 0.40 -8.35 -7.86
N VAL A 50 0.61 -7.05 -8.04
CA VAL A 50 -0.48 -6.07 -8.21
C VAL A 50 -1.22 -6.30 -9.53
N GLU A 51 -0.50 -6.59 -10.60
CA GLU A 51 -1.09 -6.94 -11.90
C GLU A 51 -1.94 -8.22 -11.81
N HIS A 52 -1.50 -9.21 -11.04
CA HIS A 52 -2.25 -10.45 -10.78
C HIS A 52 -3.52 -10.18 -9.97
N LEU A 53 -3.41 -9.46 -8.85
CA LEU A 53 -4.57 -9.09 -8.02
C LEU A 53 -5.65 -8.35 -8.82
N LEU A 54 -5.22 -7.44 -9.70
CA LEU A 54 -6.13 -6.62 -10.50
C LEU A 54 -6.57 -7.29 -11.82
N GLY A 55 -6.03 -8.46 -12.17
CA GLY A 55 -6.28 -9.12 -13.44
C GLY A 55 -5.88 -8.27 -14.65
N ARG A 56 -4.94 -7.33 -14.49
CA ARG A 56 -4.59 -6.32 -15.49
C ARG A 56 -3.09 -6.16 -15.65
N ARG A 57 -2.65 -6.00 -16.88
CA ARG A 57 -1.27 -5.61 -17.18
C ARG A 57 -1.20 -4.11 -17.46
N PHE A 58 -0.33 -3.42 -16.75
CA PHE A 58 -0.12 -1.99 -16.95
C PHE A 58 0.82 -1.71 -18.11
N ARG A 59 0.48 -0.71 -18.92
CA ARG A 59 1.42 -0.19 -19.91
C ARG A 59 2.53 0.59 -19.22
N ARG A 60 3.75 0.14 -19.39
CA ARG A 60 4.95 0.78 -18.84
C ARG A 60 5.36 1.97 -19.71
N VAL A 61 5.84 3.02 -19.06
CA VAL A 61 6.37 4.20 -19.76
C VAL A 61 7.86 4.11 -19.99
N GLY A 62 8.30 4.68 -21.09
CA GLY A 62 9.72 4.79 -21.43
C GLY A 62 10.45 5.86 -20.59
N ARG A 63 11.79 5.84 -20.65
CA ARG A 63 12.66 6.77 -19.89
C ARG A 63 12.33 8.25 -20.13
N ALA A 64 11.97 8.65 -21.34
CA ALA A 64 11.64 10.03 -21.68
C ALA A 64 10.40 10.53 -20.90
N GLN A 65 9.35 9.71 -20.78
CA GLN A 65 8.16 10.05 -19.98
C GLN A 65 8.45 10.08 -18.49
N MET A 66 9.37 9.24 -18.01
CA MET A 66 9.84 9.29 -16.62
C MET A 66 10.57 10.60 -16.32
N LEU A 67 11.32 11.13 -17.28
CA LEU A 67 11.99 12.45 -17.17
C LEU A 67 10.98 13.60 -17.09
N LEU A 68 9.99 13.61 -17.98
CA LEU A 68 8.93 14.63 -18.02
C LEU A 68 8.13 14.64 -16.72
N GLY A 69 7.86 13.47 -16.14
CA GLY A 69 7.15 13.32 -14.87
C GLY A 69 7.96 13.69 -13.62
N GLY A 70 9.25 13.99 -13.77
CA GLY A 70 10.13 14.26 -12.62
C GLY A 70 10.41 13.02 -11.77
N PHE A 71 10.24 11.82 -12.31
CA PHE A 71 10.42 10.55 -11.59
C PHE A 71 11.87 10.10 -11.44
N LEU A 72 12.80 10.75 -12.14
CA LEU A 72 14.21 10.42 -12.02
C LEU A 72 14.88 11.23 -10.90
N PRO A 73 15.79 10.61 -10.13
CA PRO A 73 16.54 11.29 -9.08
C PRO A 73 17.34 12.47 -9.63
N GLN A 74 17.31 13.60 -8.93
CA GLN A 74 17.95 14.86 -9.38
C GLN A 74 19.45 14.72 -9.69
N HIS A 75 20.17 13.81 -9.01
CA HIS A 75 21.60 13.59 -9.27
C HIS A 75 21.89 12.98 -10.65
N LYS A 76 20.97 12.13 -11.18
CA LYS A 76 21.07 11.62 -12.56
C LYS A 76 20.65 12.65 -13.62
N LEU A 77 19.93 13.69 -13.20
CA LEU A 77 19.47 14.79 -14.05
C LEU A 77 20.53 15.84 -14.29
N ARG A 78 21.55 16.01 -13.42
CA ARG A 78 22.58 17.05 -13.59
C ARG A 78 23.36 16.92 -14.92
N TRP A 79 23.68 15.72 -15.35
CA TRP A 79 24.31 15.49 -16.65
C TRP A 79 23.34 15.76 -17.81
N PHE A 80 22.11 15.26 -17.71
CA PHE A 80 21.07 15.47 -18.73
C PHE A 80 20.69 16.95 -18.85
N TRP A 81 20.52 17.67 -17.75
CA TRP A 81 20.25 19.11 -17.78
C TRP A 81 21.41 19.93 -18.35
N ARG A 82 22.65 19.49 -18.20
CA ARG A 82 23.79 20.12 -18.92
C ARG A 82 23.65 19.95 -20.44
N GLN A 83 23.21 18.79 -20.93
CA GLN A 83 22.97 18.58 -22.35
C GLN A 83 21.73 19.35 -22.86
N VAL A 84 20.62 19.31 -22.09
CA VAL A 84 19.39 20.04 -22.42
C VAL A 84 19.60 21.55 -22.38
N ARG A 85 20.42 22.10 -21.48
CA ARG A 85 20.79 23.53 -21.47
C ARG A 85 21.57 23.92 -22.74
N ARG A 86 22.38 23.04 -23.30
CA ARG A 86 23.05 23.28 -24.58
C ARG A 86 22.07 23.31 -25.77
N LEU A 87 21.03 22.46 -25.71
CA LEU A 87 19.97 22.44 -26.72
C LEU A 87 18.92 23.55 -26.50
N ARG A 88 18.68 23.97 -25.24
CA ARG A 88 17.70 24.99 -24.87
C ARG A 88 18.01 26.41 -25.35
N LYS A 89 19.27 26.70 -25.66
CA LYS A 89 19.63 27.99 -26.32
C LYS A 89 19.01 28.17 -27.71
N ARG A 90 18.43 27.09 -28.29
CA ARG A 90 17.76 27.13 -29.62
C ARG A 90 16.24 26.89 -29.61
N ALA A 91 15.61 26.55 -28.46
CA ALA A 91 14.18 26.14 -28.42
C ALA A 91 13.31 26.84 -27.35
N VAL A 92 13.73 27.97 -26.79
CA VAL A 92 13.14 28.56 -25.55
C VAL A 92 11.84 29.34 -25.77
N SER A 93 11.26 29.43 -26.97
CA SER A 93 10.11 30.32 -27.17
C SER A 93 8.70 29.68 -27.10
N LEU A 94 8.55 28.37 -26.88
CA LEU A 94 7.25 27.70 -27.11
C LEU A 94 6.62 26.91 -25.96
N LEU A 95 7.22 26.78 -24.78
CA LEU A 95 6.63 25.99 -23.68
C LEU A 95 6.70 26.74 -22.35
N ARG A 96 5.72 27.60 -22.07
CA ARG A 96 5.41 28.01 -20.69
C ARG A 96 4.67 26.83 -20.00
N PRO A 97 5.18 26.27 -18.91
CA PRO A 97 4.44 25.27 -18.14
C PRO A 97 3.32 25.97 -17.38
N ILE A 98 2.07 25.65 -17.70
CA ILE A 98 0.94 25.93 -16.82
C ILE A 98 0.98 24.81 -15.77
N SER A 99 1.62 25.05 -14.64
CA SER A 99 1.65 24.10 -13.54
C SER A 99 0.54 24.43 -12.55
N SER A 100 -0.57 23.74 -12.61
CA SER A 100 -1.46 23.61 -11.47
C SER A 100 -1.09 22.33 -10.73
N SER A 101 -0.57 22.44 -9.50
CA SER A 101 -0.33 21.30 -8.63
C SER A 101 -1.45 21.23 -7.60
N SER A 102 -2.29 20.22 -7.66
CA SER A 102 -3.16 19.88 -6.55
C SER A 102 -2.33 19.05 -5.55
N ARG A 103 -2.25 19.53 -4.31
CA ARG A 103 -1.53 18.84 -3.22
C ARG A 103 -2.50 17.99 -2.43
N PHE A 104 -2.04 16.80 -2.10
CA PHE A 104 -2.77 15.84 -1.32
C PHE A 104 -2.27 15.87 0.13
N GLY A 105 -3.16 16.18 1.10
CA GLY A 105 -2.92 16.04 2.53
C GLY A 105 -1.64 16.64 3.09
N GLY A 106 -1.66 17.89 3.57
CA GLY A 106 -0.59 18.46 4.37
C GLY A 106 0.51 19.21 3.62
N SER A 107 1.17 20.07 4.34
CA SER A 107 2.27 20.95 3.89
C SER A 107 3.40 20.15 3.19
N PRO A 108 4.04 20.69 2.15
CA PRO A 108 5.06 19.98 1.40
C PRO A 108 6.41 20.08 2.09
N THR A 109 6.68 19.19 2.98
CA THR A 109 8.04 18.90 3.41
C THR A 109 8.42 17.49 2.98
N PRO A 110 9.33 17.32 2.03
CA PRO A 110 9.65 16.00 1.51
C PRO A 110 10.88 15.42 2.20
N ARG A 111 10.83 15.14 3.49
CA ARG A 111 11.90 14.38 4.16
C ARG A 111 11.40 13.83 5.48
N GLY A 112 11.09 12.54 5.49
CA GLY A 112 10.79 11.80 6.70
C GLY A 112 9.60 10.85 6.52
N PRO A 113 9.38 9.94 7.45
CA PRO A 113 8.24 9.04 7.46
C PRO A 113 6.89 9.76 7.52
N GLU A 114 6.86 11.00 8.02
CA GLU A 114 5.67 11.86 8.04
C GLU A 114 5.13 12.20 6.63
N GLY A 115 5.98 12.07 5.60
CA GLY A 115 5.57 12.24 4.21
C GLY A 115 5.09 10.97 3.51
N ALA A 116 5.00 9.84 4.22
CA ALA A 116 4.71 8.54 3.60
C ALA A 116 3.30 8.45 3.02
N ASN A 117 2.33 9.17 3.58
CA ASN A 117 0.95 9.23 3.09
C ASN A 117 0.73 10.30 2.01
N THR A 118 1.71 11.16 1.76
CA THR A 118 1.57 12.26 0.81
C THR A 118 1.84 11.82 -0.62
N GLY A 119 1.21 12.53 -1.54
CA GLY A 119 1.47 12.37 -2.96
C GLY A 119 1.21 13.67 -3.70
N VAL A 120 1.81 13.79 -4.88
CA VAL A 120 1.64 14.96 -5.75
C VAL A 120 1.16 14.47 -7.11
N ILE A 121 0.07 15.07 -7.59
CA ILE A 121 -0.38 14.91 -8.97
C ILE A 121 -0.02 16.19 -9.71
N ARG A 122 0.90 16.07 -10.66
CA ARG A 122 1.34 17.17 -11.51
C ARG A 122 0.68 17.07 -12.88
N HIS A 123 0.07 18.15 -13.33
CA HIS A 123 -0.51 18.25 -14.66
C HIS A 123 0.48 18.92 -15.63
N VAL A 124 0.62 18.34 -16.82
CA VAL A 124 1.42 18.88 -17.92
C VAL A 124 0.58 18.76 -19.20
N GLY A 125 -0.14 19.83 -19.53
CA GLY A 125 -1.17 19.78 -20.58
C GLY A 125 -2.24 18.73 -20.26
N PRO A 126 -2.57 17.83 -21.20
CA PRO A 126 -3.57 16.79 -20.99
C PRO A 126 -3.07 15.58 -20.20
N TRP A 127 -1.83 15.61 -19.71
CA TRP A 127 -1.21 14.50 -18.99
C TRP A 127 -1.09 14.80 -17.50
N ALA A 128 -1.30 13.78 -16.67
CA ALA A 128 -1.04 13.83 -15.24
C ALA A 128 0.10 12.88 -14.86
N PHE A 129 0.87 13.25 -13.83
CA PHE A 129 1.95 12.46 -13.27
C PHE A 129 1.74 12.35 -11.76
N ALA A 130 1.44 11.14 -11.28
CA ALA A 130 1.22 10.86 -9.87
C ALA A 130 2.50 10.27 -9.24
N ASN A 131 3.01 10.93 -8.20
CA ASN A 131 4.21 10.53 -7.47
C ASN A 131 4.00 10.68 -5.97
N GLY A 132 4.14 9.61 -5.21
CA GLY A 132 3.92 9.54 -3.77
C GLY A 132 3.29 8.23 -3.36
N TYR A 133 2.98 8.10 -2.08
CA TYR A 133 2.35 6.88 -1.56
C TYR A 133 0.83 6.93 -1.55
N PHE A 134 0.22 8.11 -1.38
CA PHE A 134 -1.24 8.32 -1.37
C PHE A 134 -1.98 7.43 -0.35
N GLN A 135 -1.35 7.19 0.79
CA GLN A 135 -1.89 6.33 1.85
C GLN A 135 -2.93 7.10 2.68
N ASP A 136 -4.12 7.24 2.12
CA ASP A 136 -5.24 7.92 2.77
C ASP A 136 -6.54 7.23 2.35
N ALA A 137 -7.24 6.64 3.32
CA ALA A 137 -8.46 5.89 3.06
C ALA A 137 -9.64 6.78 2.66
N GLU A 138 -9.64 8.04 3.11
CA GLU A 138 -10.76 8.98 2.92
C GLU A 138 -10.62 9.80 1.63
N TRP A 139 -9.41 9.88 1.09
CA TRP A 139 -9.18 10.74 -0.07
C TRP A 139 -9.97 10.34 -1.32
N ALA A 140 -9.99 9.07 -1.65
CA ALA A 140 -10.65 8.58 -2.85
C ALA A 140 -11.46 7.31 -2.55
N PRO A 141 -12.41 7.35 -1.60
CA PRO A 141 -13.09 6.14 -1.09
C PRO A 141 -13.78 5.36 -2.21
N LYS A 142 -14.41 6.06 -3.17
CA LYS A 142 -15.01 5.44 -4.35
C LYS A 142 -14.01 4.58 -5.12
N TRP A 143 -12.82 5.12 -5.39
CA TRP A 143 -11.81 4.42 -6.21
C TRP A 143 -11.05 3.36 -5.42
N THR A 144 -10.90 3.56 -4.12
CA THR A 144 -10.42 2.55 -3.18
C THR A 144 -11.35 1.33 -3.21
N GLN A 145 -12.64 1.55 -3.15
CA GLN A 145 -13.63 0.47 -3.23
C GLN A 145 -13.61 -0.20 -4.61
N VAL A 146 -13.52 0.54 -5.70
CA VAL A 146 -13.40 -0.01 -7.07
C VAL A 146 -12.18 -0.94 -7.18
N VAL A 147 -11.04 -0.56 -6.63
CA VAL A 147 -9.83 -1.39 -6.62
C VAL A 147 -10.03 -2.64 -5.76
N ALA A 148 -10.64 -2.51 -4.59
CA ALA A 148 -10.95 -3.68 -3.73
C ALA A 148 -11.91 -4.67 -4.41
N ASP A 149 -12.95 -4.17 -5.08
CA ASP A 149 -13.91 -5.00 -5.82
C ASP A 149 -13.28 -5.70 -7.03
N GLU A 150 -12.33 -5.04 -7.70
CA GLU A 150 -11.55 -5.66 -8.77
C GLU A 150 -10.69 -6.82 -8.22
N ILE A 151 -10.04 -6.61 -7.07
CA ILE A 151 -9.27 -7.67 -6.39
C ILE A 151 -10.18 -8.84 -5.99
N ARG A 152 -11.36 -8.58 -5.42
CA ARG A 152 -12.33 -9.64 -5.05
C ARG A 152 -12.73 -10.46 -6.27
N ARG A 153 -13.06 -9.79 -7.37
CA ARG A 153 -13.53 -10.42 -8.60
C ARG A 153 -12.45 -11.32 -9.21
N ASN A 154 -11.25 -10.79 -9.37
CA ASN A 154 -10.14 -11.52 -9.98
C ASN A 154 -9.54 -12.57 -9.05
N GLY A 155 -9.57 -12.31 -7.75
CA GLY A 155 -9.03 -13.19 -6.70
C GLY A 155 -10.01 -14.25 -6.19
N ALA A 156 -11.22 -14.37 -6.74
CA ALA A 156 -12.26 -15.25 -6.19
C ALA A 156 -11.82 -16.72 -6.05
N ALA A 157 -11.03 -17.23 -6.99
CA ALA A 157 -10.48 -18.59 -6.92
C ALA A 157 -9.42 -18.73 -5.82
N ALA A 158 -8.52 -17.75 -5.71
CA ALA A 158 -7.50 -17.73 -4.67
C ALA A 158 -8.13 -17.52 -3.28
N PHE A 159 -9.17 -16.70 -3.18
CA PHE A 159 -9.92 -16.51 -1.93
C PHE A 159 -10.47 -17.85 -1.42
N ARG A 160 -11.16 -18.62 -2.27
CA ARG A 160 -11.66 -19.96 -1.89
C ARG A 160 -10.55 -20.95 -1.56
N ARG A 161 -9.41 -20.87 -2.27
CA ARG A 161 -8.27 -21.76 -2.05
C ARG A 161 -7.57 -21.53 -0.71
N TYR A 162 -7.51 -20.27 -0.27
CA TYR A 162 -6.78 -19.84 0.93
C TYR A 162 -7.70 -19.39 2.06
N GLU A 163 -8.99 -19.70 1.95
CA GLU A 163 -9.97 -19.41 2.99
C GLU A 163 -9.58 -20.10 4.32
N THR A 164 -9.78 -19.39 5.40
CA THR A 164 -9.50 -19.91 6.75
C THR A 164 -10.67 -19.64 7.68
N SER A 165 -10.95 -20.61 8.57
CA SER A 165 -11.87 -20.44 9.70
C SER A 165 -11.16 -19.93 10.96
N LEU A 166 -9.83 -19.86 10.95
CA LEU A 166 -9.04 -19.36 12.07
C LEU A 166 -8.96 -17.82 12.06
N PRO A 167 -8.94 -17.18 13.24
CA PRO A 167 -8.46 -15.81 13.32
C PRO A 167 -7.02 -15.74 12.84
N VAL A 168 -6.65 -14.60 12.26
CA VAL A 168 -5.29 -14.42 11.73
C VAL A 168 -4.61 -13.24 12.42
N VAL A 169 -3.39 -13.47 12.87
CA VAL A 169 -2.50 -12.45 13.43
C VAL A 169 -1.43 -12.13 12.41
N ASN A 170 -1.43 -10.90 11.90
CA ASN A 170 -0.42 -10.42 10.96
C ASN A 170 0.78 -9.82 11.68
N VAL A 171 1.97 -10.24 11.28
CA VAL A 171 3.23 -9.79 11.87
C VAL A 171 4.08 -9.12 10.80
N ARG A 172 4.49 -7.88 11.04
CA ARG A 172 5.41 -7.14 10.18
C ARG A 172 6.75 -6.93 10.86
N GLY A 173 7.78 -7.46 10.25
CA GLY A 173 9.18 -7.34 10.69
C GLY A 173 10.08 -6.90 9.53
N GLY A 174 11.28 -7.44 9.46
CA GLY A 174 12.22 -7.19 8.37
C GLY A 174 12.70 -5.74 8.32
N ASP A 175 12.37 -5.03 7.24
CA ASP A 175 12.70 -3.62 7.02
C ASP A 175 12.14 -2.67 8.10
N TYR A 176 11.02 -3.03 8.71
CA TYR A 176 10.41 -2.26 9.80
C TYR A 176 11.27 -2.21 11.05
N ARG A 177 12.04 -3.26 11.30
CA ARG A 177 12.97 -3.31 12.45
C ARG A 177 14.05 -2.23 12.38
N HIS A 178 14.61 -2.01 11.18
CA HIS A 178 15.61 -0.97 10.98
C HIS A 178 15.06 0.46 11.14
N ASN A 179 13.75 0.61 10.96
CA ASN A 179 13.07 1.90 11.07
C ASN A 179 12.38 2.11 12.43
N GLY A 180 12.45 1.15 13.36
CA GLY A 180 11.75 1.23 14.65
C GLY A 180 10.23 1.16 14.53
N TRP A 181 9.69 0.51 13.49
CA TRP A 181 8.24 0.45 13.22
C TRP A 181 7.61 -0.90 13.54
N VAL A 182 8.38 -1.85 14.09
CA VAL A 182 7.83 -3.14 14.50
C VAL A 182 6.93 -2.94 15.72
N LEU A 183 5.71 -3.46 15.64
CA LEU A 183 4.77 -3.39 16.74
C LEU A 183 5.32 -4.12 17.99
N SER A 184 5.07 -3.53 19.15
CA SER A 184 5.50 -4.05 20.44
C SER A 184 4.75 -5.33 20.83
N ASP A 185 5.29 -6.08 21.80
CA ASP A 185 4.57 -7.21 22.41
C ASP A 185 3.31 -6.73 23.11
N ALA A 186 3.34 -5.54 23.72
CA ALA A 186 2.19 -4.94 24.40
C ALA A 186 0.99 -4.76 23.47
N TYR A 187 1.19 -4.47 22.17
CA TYR A 187 0.09 -4.42 21.22
C TYR A 187 -0.63 -5.78 21.12
N TYR A 188 0.11 -6.85 20.85
CA TYR A 188 -0.46 -8.20 20.70
C TYR A 188 -1.07 -8.69 22.02
N GLN A 189 -0.40 -8.46 23.14
CA GLN A 189 -0.92 -8.78 24.48
C GLN A 189 -2.22 -8.05 24.77
N GLY A 190 -2.30 -6.75 24.49
CA GLY A 190 -3.48 -5.94 24.67
C GLY A 190 -4.67 -6.43 23.83
N VAL A 191 -4.41 -6.85 22.58
CA VAL A 191 -5.45 -7.45 21.73
C VAL A 191 -5.97 -8.76 22.33
N VAL A 192 -5.09 -9.65 22.78
CA VAL A 192 -5.50 -10.94 23.37
C VAL A 192 -6.22 -10.73 24.70
N ALA A 193 -5.66 -9.90 25.58
CA ALA A 193 -6.25 -9.61 26.91
C ALA A 193 -7.63 -8.94 26.83
N SER A 194 -7.94 -8.26 25.71
CA SER A 194 -9.27 -7.67 25.47
C SER A 194 -10.37 -8.67 25.16
N GLY A 195 -10.04 -9.97 25.00
CA GLY A 195 -10.98 -10.99 24.53
C GLY A 195 -11.23 -10.94 23.02
N PHE A 196 -10.37 -10.24 22.25
CA PHE A 196 -10.55 -10.13 20.81
C PHE A 196 -10.51 -11.49 20.11
N LEU A 197 -9.75 -12.47 20.65
CA LEU A 197 -9.62 -13.83 20.13
C LEU A 197 -10.48 -14.85 20.87
N ASP A 198 -11.35 -14.44 21.80
CA ASP A 198 -12.19 -15.36 22.58
C ASP A 198 -13.05 -16.25 21.69
N GLY A 199 -13.17 -17.53 22.10
CA GLY A 199 -13.89 -18.56 21.34
C GLY A 199 -13.05 -19.25 20.25
N TYR A 200 -11.77 -18.84 20.09
CA TYR A 200 -10.85 -19.50 19.18
C TYR A 200 -9.68 -20.12 19.95
N PRO A 201 -9.59 -21.46 20.03
CA PRO A 201 -8.46 -22.13 20.69
C PRO A 201 -7.15 -22.04 19.89
N SER A 202 -7.26 -21.65 18.62
CA SER A 202 -6.12 -21.56 17.70
C SER A 202 -6.19 -20.30 16.83
N ALA A 203 -5.03 -19.79 16.43
CA ALA A 203 -4.89 -18.67 15.50
C ALA A 203 -3.79 -18.93 14.48
N ALA A 204 -3.98 -18.48 13.25
CA ALA A 204 -2.91 -18.48 12.25
C ALA A 204 -2.04 -17.23 12.43
N VAL A 205 -0.71 -17.39 12.31
CA VAL A 205 0.23 -16.25 12.36
C VAL A 205 0.91 -16.10 11.01
N ILE A 206 0.74 -14.94 10.38
CA ILE A 206 1.25 -14.65 9.03
C ILE A 206 2.23 -13.48 9.06
N GLY A 207 3.40 -13.69 8.45
CA GLY A 207 4.44 -12.66 8.30
C GLY A 207 5.61 -13.16 7.48
N VAL A 208 6.60 -12.29 7.24
CA VAL A 208 7.68 -12.56 6.28
C VAL A 208 8.92 -13.18 6.94
N LYS A 209 9.17 -12.89 8.21
CA LYS A 209 10.43 -13.30 8.90
C LYS A 209 10.16 -14.25 10.04
N GLN A 210 10.75 -15.43 9.96
CA GLN A 210 10.59 -16.49 10.96
C GLN A 210 10.79 -16.00 12.39
N ARG A 211 11.84 -15.21 12.65
CA ARG A 211 12.09 -14.64 13.98
C ARG A 211 10.91 -13.85 14.53
N ASP A 212 10.26 -13.04 13.71
CA ASP A 212 9.15 -12.20 14.14
C ASP A 212 7.88 -13.04 14.33
N LEU A 213 7.69 -14.07 13.48
CA LEU A 213 6.62 -15.06 13.64
C LEU A 213 6.77 -15.83 14.95
N THR A 214 7.96 -16.39 15.25
CA THR A 214 8.24 -17.12 16.48
C THR A 214 7.96 -16.26 17.71
N ARG A 215 8.41 -14.99 17.73
CA ARG A 215 8.16 -14.08 18.84
C ARG A 215 6.67 -13.93 19.16
N VAL A 216 5.85 -13.67 18.16
CA VAL A 216 4.41 -13.48 18.34
C VAL A 216 3.70 -14.82 18.61
N ALA A 217 4.19 -15.92 18.01
CA ALA A 217 3.68 -17.26 18.29
C ALA A 217 3.84 -17.62 19.78
N THR A 218 5.06 -17.49 20.30
CA THR A 218 5.33 -17.75 21.74
C THR A 218 4.41 -16.91 22.64
N LEU A 219 4.24 -15.63 22.31
CA LEU A 219 3.35 -14.75 23.07
C LEU A 219 1.89 -15.27 23.06
N LEU A 220 1.36 -15.68 21.91
CA LEU A 220 0.00 -16.22 21.82
C LEU A 220 -0.16 -17.53 22.61
N GLU A 221 0.87 -18.39 22.57
CA GLU A 221 0.91 -19.66 23.31
C GLU A 221 0.90 -19.44 24.81
N GLU A 222 1.55 -18.39 25.33
CA GLU A 222 1.46 -17.97 26.74
C GLU A 222 0.03 -17.63 27.20
N PHE A 223 -0.82 -17.19 26.27
CA PHE A 223 -2.25 -16.98 26.49
C PHE A 223 -3.12 -18.20 26.18
N GLY A 224 -2.52 -19.37 25.96
CA GLY A 224 -3.24 -20.62 25.69
C GLY A 224 -3.81 -20.74 24.27
N ILE A 225 -3.36 -19.91 23.32
CA ILE A 225 -3.79 -19.95 21.93
C ILE A 225 -2.80 -20.79 21.12
N THR A 226 -3.24 -21.91 20.56
CA THR A 226 -2.41 -22.75 19.68
C THR A 226 -2.11 -22.00 18.37
N VAL A 227 -0.83 -21.91 18.02
CA VAL A 227 -0.42 -21.20 16.80
C VAL A 227 -0.34 -22.14 15.60
N VAL A 228 -0.92 -21.73 14.50
CA VAL A 228 -0.83 -22.40 13.20
C VAL A 228 -0.02 -21.52 12.25
N LEU A 229 1.14 -22.03 11.83
CA LEU A 229 1.91 -21.38 10.76
C LEU A 229 1.46 -21.89 9.40
N PRO A 230 1.35 -21.00 8.40
CA PRO A 230 1.00 -21.44 7.05
C PRO A 230 2.11 -22.33 6.47
N PRO A 231 1.77 -23.35 5.65
CA PRO A 231 2.75 -24.21 5.02
C PRO A 231 3.72 -23.43 4.15
N GLU A 232 4.95 -23.89 4.04
CA GLU A 232 5.92 -23.27 3.13
C GLU A 232 5.46 -23.41 1.68
N VAL A 233 5.60 -22.34 0.91
CA VAL A 233 5.33 -22.29 -0.52
C VAL A 233 6.58 -21.79 -1.22
N PRO A 234 7.23 -22.61 -2.08
CA PRO A 234 8.49 -22.26 -2.72
C PRO A 234 8.40 -21.06 -3.67
N ASP A 235 7.27 -20.93 -4.38
CA ASP A 235 7.04 -19.77 -5.25
C ASP A 235 6.68 -18.52 -4.44
N PRO A 236 7.49 -17.45 -4.48
CA PRO A 236 7.23 -16.21 -3.74
C PRO A 236 5.91 -15.53 -4.13
N MET A 237 5.46 -15.69 -5.38
CA MET A 237 4.18 -15.13 -5.84
C MET A 237 3.01 -15.87 -5.20
N GLU A 238 3.05 -17.18 -5.24
CA GLU A 238 2.06 -18.06 -4.62
C GLU A 238 2.00 -17.84 -3.10
N ALA A 239 3.16 -17.74 -2.44
CA ALA A 239 3.25 -17.42 -1.01
C ALA A 239 2.59 -16.07 -0.69
N ALA A 240 2.85 -15.04 -1.49
CA ALA A 240 2.24 -13.74 -1.31
C ALA A 240 0.71 -13.76 -1.54
N LEU A 241 0.23 -14.52 -2.53
CA LEU A 241 -1.20 -14.71 -2.78
C LEU A 241 -1.87 -15.46 -1.63
N ARG A 242 -1.27 -16.54 -1.16
CA ARG A 242 -1.72 -17.26 0.03
C ARG A 242 -1.86 -16.32 1.21
N ASP A 243 -0.80 -15.59 1.56
CA ASP A 243 -0.79 -14.68 2.71
C ASP A 243 -1.87 -13.61 2.56
N PHE A 244 -2.00 -13.01 1.38
CA PHE A 244 -2.99 -11.96 1.12
C PHE A 244 -4.43 -12.48 1.30
N PHE A 245 -4.76 -13.62 0.69
CA PHE A 245 -6.13 -14.14 0.73
C PHE A 245 -6.47 -14.85 2.06
N THR A 246 -5.50 -15.41 2.77
CA THR A 246 -5.71 -15.87 4.16
C THR A 246 -5.99 -14.70 5.09
N LEU A 247 -5.26 -13.58 4.98
CA LEU A 247 -5.57 -12.35 5.70
C LEU A 247 -6.96 -11.82 5.31
N ALA A 248 -7.30 -11.87 4.02
CA ALA A 248 -8.58 -11.39 3.52
C ALA A 248 -9.76 -12.23 3.99
N SER A 249 -9.62 -13.53 4.13
CA SER A 249 -10.71 -14.46 4.52
C SER A 249 -10.89 -14.61 6.03
N ALA A 250 -9.93 -14.18 6.85
CA ALA A 250 -9.93 -14.36 8.29
C ALA A 250 -11.23 -13.87 8.95
N PRO A 251 -11.90 -14.67 9.81
CA PRO A 251 -13.10 -14.23 10.53
C PRO A 251 -12.82 -13.11 11.55
N ARG A 252 -11.62 -13.11 12.14
CA ARG A 252 -11.05 -12.03 12.96
C ARG A 252 -9.62 -11.76 12.51
N LEU A 253 -9.24 -10.50 12.41
CA LEU A 253 -7.92 -10.12 11.95
C LEU A 253 -7.23 -9.17 12.93
N VAL A 254 -6.08 -9.59 13.44
CA VAL A 254 -5.16 -8.72 14.17
C VAL A 254 -4.17 -8.17 13.15
N MET A 255 -4.31 -6.88 12.82
CA MET A 255 -3.48 -6.23 11.82
C MET A 255 -2.10 -5.86 12.37
N SER A 256 -1.09 -5.93 11.54
CA SER A 256 0.11 -5.10 11.73
C SER A 256 -0.04 -3.77 10.99
N ASN A 257 0.89 -2.85 11.20
CA ASN A 257 1.00 -1.56 10.49
C ASN A 257 1.49 -1.75 9.04
N SER A 258 0.85 -2.64 8.31
CA SER A 258 1.20 -3.03 6.94
C SER A 258 0.11 -2.67 5.93
N THR A 259 0.46 -1.88 4.92
CA THR A 259 -0.46 -1.56 3.81
C THR A 259 -0.90 -2.80 3.02
N PHE A 260 -0.09 -3.85 3.01
CA PHE A 260 -0.48 -5.14 2.45
C PHE A 260 -1.64 -5.76 3.24
N CYS A 261 -1.52 -5.81 4.57
CA CYS A 261 -2.58 -6.28 5.47
C CYS A 261 -3.82 -5.37 5.39
N TRP A 262 -3.63 -4.06 5.31
CA TRP A 262 -4.71 -3.09 5.15
C TRP A 262 -5.58 -3.39 3.92
N TRP A 263 -4.96 -3.64 2.76
CA TRP A 263 -5.68 -4.00 1.54
C TRP A 263 -6.37 -5.36 1.63
N ALA A 264 -5.71 -6.35 2.23
CA ALA A 264 -6.34 -7.64 2.50
C ALA A 264 -7.57 -7.48 3.41
N THR A 265 -7.50 -6.56 4.39
CA THR A 265 -8.63 -6.24 5.25
C THR A 265 -9.80 -5.66 4.46
N LEU A 266 -9.55 -4.73 3.58
CA LEU A 266 -10.60 -4.09 2.78
C LEU A 266 -11.24 -5.05 1.76
N VAL A 267 -10.47 -6.01 1.25
CA VAL A 267 -10.96 -7.06 0.35
C VAL A 267 -11.82 -8.10 1.07
N GLY A 268 -11.59 -8.32 2.35
CA GLY A 268 -12.33 -9.30 3.15
C GLY A 268 -13.79 -8.92 3.45
N PRO A 269 -14.52 -9.77 4.19
CA PRO A 269 -15.89 -9.49 4.60
C PRO A 269 -15.99 -8.22 5.47
N PRO A 270 -16.93 -7.32 5.19
CA PRO A 270 -17.01 -6.05 5.90
C PRO A 270 -17.44 -6.18 7.38
N GLN A 271 -18.13 -7.27 7.75
CA GLN A 271 -18.66 -7.49 9.09
C GLN A 271 -17.66 -8.13 10.06
N ARG A 272 -16.47 -8.51 9.60
CA ARG A 272 -15.46 -9.13 10.46
C ARG A 272 -14.89 -8.14 11.46
N ARG A 273 -14.49 -8.62 12.61
CA ARG A 273 -13.76 -7.83 13.60
C ARG A 273 -12.30 -7.66 13.14
N VAL A 274 -11.79 -6.45 13.30
CA VAL A 274 -10.41 -6.09 12.96
C VAL A 274 -9.78 -5.33 14.10
N ALA A 275 -8.71 -5.86 14.69
CA ALA A 275 -7.85 -5.13 15.61
C ALA A 275 -6.82 -4.32 14.81
N TYR A 276 -6.80 -3.01 15.02
CA TYR A 276 -5.97 -2.05 14.31
C TYR A 276 -4.97 -1.40 15.27
N PRO A 277 -3.65 -1.33 14.93
CA PRO A 277 -2.69 -0.60 15.73
C PRO A 277 -2.91 0.91 15.55
N ASP A 278 -3.19 1.63 16.65
CA ASP A 278 -3.51 3.06 16.60
C ASP A 278 -2.29 3.93 16.22
N GLY A 279 -1.09 3.48 16.50
CA GLY A 279 0.17 4.09 16.09
C GLY A 279 0.76 3.43 14.85
N TRP A 280 0.33 3.82 13.64
CA TRP A 280 0.74 3.18 12.39
C TRP A 280 2.25 3.31 12.10
N ILE A 281 2.83 4.48 12.35
CA ILE A 281 4.28 4.73 12.23
C ILE A 281 4.74 5.42 13.52
N HIS A 282 5.91 5.04 14.02
CA HIS A 282 6.51 5.56 15.24
C HIS A 282 5.64 5.39 16.49
N HIS A 283 4.70 4.47 16.47
CA HIS A 283 3.76 4.24 17.58
C HIS A 283 3.00 5.51 18.00
N ASP A 284 2.78 6.43 17.07
CA ASP A 284 2.08 7.69 17.29
C ASP A 284 0.67 7.65 16.69
N ALA A 285 -0.34 7.47 17.54
CA ALA A 285 -1.74 7.48 17.17
C ALA A 285 -2.20 8.84 16.62
N THR A 286 -1.50 9.93 16.95
CA THR A 286 -1.82 11.27 16.48
C THR A 286 -1.25 11.61 15.13
N ALA A 287 -0.31 10.81 14.64
CA ALA A 287 0.29 11.00 13.33
C ALA A 287 -0.76 11.00 12.20
N PRO A 288 -0.65 11.93 11.24
CA PRO A 288 -1.62 12.02 10.13
C PRO A 288 -1.85 10.69 9.41
N LEU A 289 -0.79 9.89 9.22
CA LEU A 289 -0.88 8.59 8.56
C LEU A 289 -1.68 7.57 9.39
N SER A 290 -1.51 7.55 10.72
CA SER A 290 -2.26 6.66 11.61
C SER A 290 -3.76 6.93 11.52
N ARG A 291 -4.14 8.21 11.46
CA ARG A 291 -5.55 8.62 11.30
C ARG A 291 -6.09 8.33 9.91
N ALA A 292 -5.31 8.63 8.87
CA ALA A 292 -5.72 8.49 7.47
C ALA A 292 -5.99 7.04 7.04
N LEU A 293 -5.40 6.06 7.75
CA LEU A 293 -5.56 4.63 7.44
C LEU A 293 -6.57 3.92 8.35
N LYS A 294 -7.02 4.54 9.43
CA LYS A 294 -8.01 3.95 10.33
C LYS A 294 -9.40 3.99 9.71
N LEU A 295 -10.06 2.84 9.60
CA LEU A 295 -11.47 2.81 9.23
C LEU A 295 -12.37 2.79 10.49
N PRO A 296 -13.56 3.43 10.44
CA PRO A 296 -14.42 3.59 11.63
C PRO A 296 -14.85 2.27 12.29
N ALA A 297 -14.99 1.20 11.51
CA ALA A 297 -15.42 -0.11 12.00
C ALA A 297 -14.31 -0.92 12.68
N TRP A 298 -13.06 -0.43 12.70
CA TRP A 298 -11.92 -1.16 13.26
C TRP A 298 -11.67 -0.80 14.71
N GLU A 299 -11.40 -1.80 15.52
CA GLU A 299 -11.08 -1.66 16.94
C GLU A 299 -9.60 -1.23 17.09
N ALA A 300 -9.37 -0.04 17.63
CA ALA A 300 -8.03 0.49 17.81
C ALA A 300 -7.41 -0.02 19.11
N PHE A 301 -6.15 -0.44 19.03
CA PHE A 301 -5.35 -0.87 20.17
C PHE A 301 -4.04 -0.10 20.22
N PRO A 302 -3.51 0.27 21.41
CA PRO A 302 -2.22 0.91 21.56
C PRO A 302 -1.10 0.06 20.96
N SER A 303 -0.17 0.69 20.21
CA SER A 303 0.88 0.00 19.47
C SER A 303 2.28 0.19 20.04
#